data_d125461df8df1a0e96d3835c2839cb1e
#
_entry.id   d125461df8df1a0e96d3835c2839cb1e
#
_cell.length_a   1.000
_cell.length_b   1.000
_cell.length_c   1.000
_cell.angle_alpha   90.00
_cell.angle_beta   90.00
_cell.angle_gamma   90.00
#
_symmetry.space_group_name_H-M   'P 1'
#
loop_
_entity.id
_entity.type
_entity.pdbx_description
1 polymer ?
#
loop_
_entity_poly.entity_id
_entity_poly.type
_entity_poly.pdbx_seq_one_letter_code
_entity_poly.pdbx_strand_id
1 'polypeptide(L)'
;MNNWLNRTEYLIGENNVNKLTQAHVAVFGCGGVGSYVIEALARSGVGNLTLIDKDVVDITNINRQLIADTSTVGKPKVEVEKERLLKINP
;
A
#
# COMPACT_ATOMS: atom_id res chain seq x y z
N MET A 1 -0.93 17.41 -12.59
CA MET A 1 -0.87 16.97 -11.18
C MET A 1 -2.07 16.17 -10.77
N ASN A 2 -1.87 15.09 -10.09
CA ASN A 2 -2.97 14.27 -9.59
C ASN A 2 -3.65 14.94 -8.40
N ASN A 3 -4.96 15.17 -8.49
CA ASN A 3 -5.70 15.93 -7.49
C ASN A 3 -5.72 15.30 -6.10
N TRP A 4 -5.62 14.00 -6.00
CA TRP A 4 -5.66 13.35 -4.69
C TRP A 4 -4.40 13.60 -3.83
N LEU A 5 -3.33 14.12 -4.43
CA LEU A 5 -2.11 14.50 -3.73
C LEU A 5 -2.02 16.01 -3.42
N ASN A 6 -3.04 16.81 -3.74
CA ASN A 6 -2.99 18.26 -3.56
C ASN A 6 -2.68 18.68 -2.12
N ARG A 7 -3.28 18.02 -1.13
CA ARG A 7 -3.04 18.37 0.27
C ARG A 7 -1.62 18.05 0.70
N THR A 8 -1.06 16.96 0.20
CA THR A 8 0.34 16.61 0.42
C THR A 8 1.24 17.64 -0.23
N GLU A 9 0.92 18.07 -1.44
CA GLU A 9 1.67 19.09 -2.17
C GLU A 9 1.72 20.42 -1.43
N TYR A 10 0.62 20.83 -0.80
CA TYR A 10 0.59 22.04 0.03
C TYR A 10 1.60 21.98 1.18
N LEU A 11 1.87 20.79 1.69
CA LEU A 11 2.77 20.61 2.82
C LEU A 11 4.23 20.49 2.42
N ILE A 12 4.54 19.69 1.37
CA ILE A 12 5.92 19.34 1.00
C ILE A 12 6.37 19.91 -0.34
N GLY A 13 5.46 20.47 -1.14
CA GLY A 13 5.76 21.07 -2.44
C GLY A 13 5.75 20.07 -3.59
N GLU A 14 5.59 20.59 -4.80
CA GLU A 14 5.47 19.80 -6.04
C GLU A 14 6.69 18.95 -6.32
N ASN A 15 7.90 19.49 -6.13
CA ASN A 15 9.13 18.75 -6.40
C ASN A 15 9.25 17.50 -5.53
N ASN A 16 8.86 17.59 -4.27
CA ASN A 16 8.92 16.46 -3.34
C ASN A 16 7.83 15.43 -3.65
N VAL A 17 6.64 15.86 -4.05
CA VAL A 17 5.60 14.96 -4.53
C VAL A 17 6.09 14.19 -5.76
N ASN A 18 6.75 14.87 -6.71
CA ASN A 18 7.30 14.21 -7.90
C ASN A 18 8.38 13.19 -7.55
N LYS A 19 9.22 13.48 -6.56
CA LYS A 19 10.21 12.50 -6.08
C LYS A 19 9.53 11.23 -5.55
N LEU A 20 8.45 11.39 -4.80
CA LEU A 20 7.68 10.24 -4.30
C LEU A 20 7.08 9.43 -5.43
N THR A 21 6.48 10.08 -6.43
CA THR A 21 5.86 9.36 -7.55
C THR A 21 6.86 8.60 -8.40
N GLN A 22 8.13 8.98 -8.38
CA GLN A 22 9.20 8.29 -9.09
C GLN A 22 9.94 7.27 -8.22
N ALA A 23 9.70 7.27 -6.92
CA ALA A 23 10.36 6.34 -6.01
C ALA A 23 9.87 4.91 -6.21
N HIS A 24 10.76 3.97 -5.95
CA HIS A 24 10.45 2.54 -5.95
C HIS A 24 10.86 1.95 -4.60
N VAL A 25 9.91 1.41 -3.87
CA VAL A 25 10.14 0.82 -2.55
C VAL A 25 9.75 -0.65 -2.56
N ALA A 26 10.63 -1.51 -2.09
CA ALA A 26 10.34 -2.92 -1.88
C ALA A 26 9.95 -3.15 -0.42
N VAL A 27 8.84 -3.83 -0.19
CA VAL A 27 8.36 -4.14 1.16
C VAL A 27 8.29 -5.65 1.33
N PHE A 28 9.00 -6.14 2.33
CA PHE A 28 9.04 -7.55 2.68
C PHE A 28 8.04 -7.80 3.81
N GLY A 29 6.97 -8.50 3.50
CA GLY A 29 5.90 -8.81 4.44
C GLY A 29 4.69 -7.89 4.31
N CYS A 30 3.53 -8.48 4.06
CA CYS A 30 2.25 -7.78 3.93
C CYS A 30 1.35 -7.99 5.17
N GLY A 31 1.95 -8.34 6.31
CA GLY A 31 1.23 -8.68 7.54
C GLY A 31 0.84 -7.48 8.39
N GLY A 32 0.93 -7.63 9.71
CA GLY A 32 0.48 -6.62 10.67
C GLY A 32 1.13 -5.26 10.46
N VAL A 33 2.44 -5.16 10.64
CA VAL A 33 3.18 -3.90 10.43
C VAL A 33 3.31 -3.59 8.95
N GLY A 34 3.65 -4.59 8.13
CA GLY A 34 3.89 -4.42 6.70
C GLY A 34 2.69 -3.87 5.95
N SER A 35 1.48 -4.32 6.24
CA SER A 35 0.27 -3.83 5.56
C SER A 35 0.02 -2.35 5.83
N TYR A 36 0.28 -1.87 7.04
CA TYR A 36 0.17 -0.44 7.37
C TYR A 36 1.27 0.38 6.69
N VAL A 37 2.50 -0.13 6.65
CA VAL A 37 3.61 0.53 5.96
C VAL A 37 3.30 0.68 4.47
N ILE A 38 2.83 -0.38 3.83
CA ILE A 38 2.48 -0.38 2.41
C ILE A 38 1.40 0.66 2.13
N GLU A 39 0.35 0.68 2.92
CA GLU A 39 -0.74 1.65 2.72
C GLU A 39 -0.26 3.08 2.94
N ALA A 40 0.55 3.32 3.95
CA ALA A 40 1.12 4.64 4.20
C ALA A 40 1.97 5.12 3.01
N LEU A 41 2.81 4.26 2.46
CA LEU A 41 3.63 4.59 1.28
C LEU A 41 2.76 4.90 0.06
N ALA A 42 1.76 4.06 -0.22
CA ALA A 42 0.88 4.26 -1.36
C ALA A 42 0.08 5.56 -1.24
N ARG A 43 -0.47 5.84 -0.07
CA ARG A 43 -1.23 7.07 0.18
C ARG A 43 -0.37 8.32 0.21
N SER A 44 0.93 8.17 0.47
CA SER A 44 1.89 9.28 0.38
C SER A 44 2.30 9.62 -1.05
N GLY A 45 1.94 8.79 -2.01
CA GLY A 45 2.22 9.04 -3.41
C GLY A 45 3.42 8.29 -3.98
N VAL A 46 3.99 7.31 -3.27
CA VAL A 46 5.05 6.46 -3.84
C VAL A 46 4.50 5.74 -5.06
N GLY A 47 5.14 5.94 -6.20
CA GLY A 47 4.62 5.50 -7.49
C GLY A 47 4.87 4.04 -7.83
N ASN A 48 5.88 3.43 -7.20
CA ASN A 48 6.27 2.05 -7.49
C ASN A 48 6.52 1.30 -6.18
N LEU A 49 5.80 0.22 -5.98
CA LEU A 49 5.95 -0.66 -4.83
C LEU A 49 6.16 -2.09 -5.31
N THR A 50 7.15 -2.77 -4.75
CA THR A 50 7.34 -4.21 -4.92
C THR A 50 6.98 -4.89 -3.62
N LEU A 51 6.00 -5.79 -3.67
CA LEU A 51 5.48 -6.48 -2.49
C LEU A 51 5.98 -7.92 -2.48
N ILE A 52 6.55 -8.33 -1.37
CA ILE A 52 7.13 -9.66 -1.23
C ILE A 52 6.54 -10.32 0.01
N ASP A 53 5.72 -11.34 -0.21
CA ASP A 53 5.14 -12.17 0.86
C ASP A 53 4.70 -13.50 0.25
N LYS A 54 4.98 -14.60 0.93
CA LYS A 54 4.64 -15.94 0.46
C LYS A 54 3.32 -16.47 1.02
N ASP A 55 2.73 -15.75 1.99
CA ASP A 55 1.59 -16.25 2.74
C ASP A 55 0.26 -15.94 2.07
N VAL A 56 -0.75 -16.70 2.43
CA VAL A 56 -2.16 -16.39 2.14
C VAL A 56 -2.78 -15.72 3.36
N VAL A 57 -3.90 -15.01 3.14
CA VAL A 57 -4.66 -14.40 4.23
C VAL A 57 -5.32 -15.50 5.05
N ASP A 58 -5.13 -15.43 6.36
CA ASP A 58 -5.74 -16.33 7.32
C ASP A 58 -6.80 -15.59 8.14
N ILE A 59 -7.82 -16.31 8.59
CA ILE A 59 -8.89 -15.71 9.37
C ILE A 59 -8.37 -15.03 10.66
N THR A 60 -7.29 -15.54 11.23
CA THR A 60 -6.66 -14.96 12.42
C THR A 60 -5.97 -13.62 12.16
N ASN A 61 -5.80 -13.25 10.89
CA ASN A 61 -5.17 -11.97 10.50
C ASN A 61 -6.14 -10.80 10.59
N ILE A 62 -7.46 -11.06 10.61
CA ILE A 62 -8.49 -10.02 10.51
C ILE A 62 -8.37 -8.99 11.63
N ASN A 63 -7.95 -9.40 12.81
CA ASN A 63 -7.91 -8.51 13.97
C ASN A 63 -6.88 -7.38 13.86
N ARG A 64 -5.88 -7.48 12.96
CA ARG A 64 -4.77 -6.52 12.92
C ARG A 64 -4.17 -6.22 11.55
N GLN A 65 -4.54 -6.95 10.50
CA GLN A 65 -3.99 -6.76 9.16
C GLN A 65 -5.01 -6.08 8.26
N LEU A 66 -4.62 -4.95 7.67
CA LEU A 66 -5.51 -4.14 6.82
C LEU A 66 -6.10 -4.91 5.64
N ILE A 67 -5.35 -5.85 5.10
CA ILE A 67 -5.77 -6.61 3.92
C ILE A 67 -6.67 -7.79 4.27
N ALA A 68 -6.80 -8.12 5.54
CA ALA A 68 -7.53 -9.30 5.99
C ALA A 68 -8.97 -8.95 6.37
N ASP A 69 -9.92 -9.51 5.65
CA ASP A 69 -11.35 -9.46 5.97
C ASP A 69 -12.01 -10.76 5.52
N THR A 70 -13.31 -10.89 5.75
CA THR A 70 -14.02 -12.12 5.41
C THR A 70 -14.02 -12.45 3.92
N SER A 71 -13.82 -11.45 3.04
CA SER A 71 -13.78 -11.64 1.60
C SER A 71 -12.39 -12.02 1.08
N THR A 72 -11.33 -11.83 1.88
CA THR A 72 -9.95 -12.03 1.42
C THR A 72 -9.29 -13.29 1.99
N VAL A 73 -9.88 -13.93 2.99
CA VAL A 73 -9.33 -15.17 3.57
C VAL A 73 -9.07 -16.22 2.50
N GLY A 74 -7.88 -16.82 2.52
CA GLY A 74 -7.46 -17.84 1.56
C GLY A 74 -6.81 -17.30 0.30
N LYS A 75 -6.79 -16.00 0.09
CA LYS A 75 -6.14 -15.38 -1.08
C LYS A 75 -4.69 -15.04 -0.76
N PRO A 76 -3.77 -15.08 -1.75
CA PRO A 76 -2.39 -14.63 -1.54
C PRO A 76 -2.36 -13.17 -1.07
N LYS A 77 -1.60 -12.89 -0.02
CA LYS A 77 -1.52 -11.53 0.56
C LYS A 77 -1.06 -10.48 -0.46
N VAL A 78 -0.08 -10.80 -1.29
CA VAL A 78 0.42 -9.86 -2.30
C VAL A 78 -0.65 -9.48 -3.32
N GLU A 79 -1.50 -10.41 -3.72
CA GLU A 79 -2.59 -10.12 -4.67
C GLU A 79 -3.67 -9.25 -4.04
N VAL A 80 -4.06 -9.55 -2.81
CA VAL A 80 -5.05 -8.76 -2.06
C VAL A 80 -4.55 -7.34 -1.88
N GLU A 81 -3.28 -7.19 -1.49
CA GLU A 81 -2.68 -5.88 -1.28
C GLU A 81 -2.60 -5.09 -2.59
N LYS A 82 -2.21 -5.73 -3.68
CA LYS A 82 -2.16 -5.10 -5.00
C LYS A 82 -3.54 -4.55 -5.41
N GLU A 83 -4.59 -5.36 -5.29
CA GLU A 83 -5.95 -4.92 -5.62
C GLU A 83 -6.39 -3.73 -4.78
N ARG A 84 -6.09 -3.77 -3.47
CA ARG A 84 -6.40 -2.68 -2.56
C ARG A 84 -5.68 -1.40 -2.96
N LEU A 85 -4.37 -1.49 -3.24
CA LEU A 85 -3.55 -0.33 -3.58
C LEU A 85 -3.94 0.31 -4.90
N LEU A 86 -4.36 -0.46 -5.89
CA LEU A 86 -4.80 0.08 -7.18
C LEU A 86 -6.06 0.95 -7.07
N LYS A 87 -6.84 0.79 -6.02
CA LYS A 87 -7.99 1.65 -5.73
C LYS A 87 -7.59 2.95 -5.04
N ILE A 88 -6.39 3.00 -4.47
CA ILE A 88 -5.86 4.16 -3.74
C ILE A 88 -4.93 4.96 -4.66
N ASN A 89 -4.00 4.29 -5.28
CA ASN A 89 -2.94 4.88 -6.10
C ASN A 89 -2.75 4.00 -7.34
N PRO A 90 -3.53 4.21 -8.38
CA PRO A 90 -3.46 3.40 -9.60
C PRO A 90 -2.18 3.57 -10.41
#